data_f854edc2ae35c29f66d1db31ad33cc60
#
_entry.id   f854edc2ae35c29f66d1db31ad33cc60
#
_cell.length_a   1.000
_cell.length_b   1.000
_cell.length_c   1.000
_cell.angle_alpha   90.00
_cell.angle_beta   90.00
_cell.angle_gamma   90.00
#
_symmetry.space_group_name_H-M   'P 1'
#
loop_
_entity.id
_entity.type
_entity.pdbx_description
1 polymer ?
#
loop_
_entity_poly.entity_id
_entity_poly.type
_entity_poly.pdbx_seq_one_letter_code
_entity_poly.pdbx_strand_id
1 'polypeptide(L)'
;MKHRIYRVESFEIVGPHLLHIRFDDNTEQTIDFSRVLAGELFGDLKDLKLFNQVRIDPEVHTLVWPNGADFDPATLHDWPSLVDALTAQAGKWESVPA
;
A
#
# COMPACT_ATOMS: atom_id res chain seq x y z
N MET A 1 26.03 1.31 4.25
CA MET A 1 24.97 0.29 4.35
C MET A 1 24.18 0.24 3.05
N LYS A 2 24.00 -0.93 2.50
CA LYS A 2 23.24 -1.07 1.26
C LYS A 2 21.76 -1.15 1.55
N HIS A 3 20.97 -0.31 0.92
CA HIS A 3 19.51 -0.44 0.93
C HIS A 3 19.12 -1.55 -0.03
N ARG A 4 18.38 -2.51 0.48
CA ARG A 4 17.84 -3.54 -0.37
C ARG A 4 16.69 -2.98 -1.19
N ILE A 5 16.69 -3.25 -2.48
CA ILE A 5 15.58 -2.89 -3.35
C ILE A 5 14.64 -4.07 -3.43
N TYR A 6 13.43 -3.89 -2.89
CA TYR A 6 12.39 -4.91 -2.96
C TYR A 6 11.53 -4.69 -4.19
N ARG A 7 10.98 -5.77 -4.71
CA ARG A 7 10.04 -5.74 -5.83
C ARG A 7 8.83 -6.58 -5.51
N VAL A 8 7.66 -6.07 -5.83
CA VAL A 8 6.43 -6.85 -5.74
C VAL A 8 6.37 -7.80 -6.93
N GLU A 9 6.35 -9.09 -6.68
CA GLU A 9 6.24 -10.11 -7.74
C GLU A 9 4.80 -10.34 -8.13
N SER A 10 3.91 -10.45 -7.14
CA SER A 10 2.51 -10.73 -7.37
C SER A 10 1.67 -10.25 -6.19
N PHE A 11 0.39 -10.14 -6.40
CA PHE A 11 -0.56 -9.84 -5.33
C PHE A 11 -1.89 -10.52 -5.62
N GLU A 12 -2.69 -10.65 -4.56
CA GLU A 12 -4.03 -11.18 -4.64
C GLU A 12 -4.95 -10.36 -3.74
N ILE A 13 -6.14 -10.03 -4.23
CA ILE A 13 -7.16 -9.35 -3.43
C ILE A 13 -7.86 -10.43 -2.60
N VAL A 14 -7.70 -10.39 -1.28
CA VAL A 14 -8.21 -11.43 -0.38
C VAL A 14 -9.34 -10.94 0.52
N GLY A 15 -9.73 -9.67 0.39
CA GLY A 15 -10.85 -9.10 1.13
C GLY A 15 -10.95 -7.60 0.85
N PRO A 16 -11.91 -6.89 1.46
CA PRO A 16 -12.06 -5.45 1.28
C PRO A 16 -10.81 -4.71 1.77
N HIS A 17 -10.12 -4.00 0.88
CA HIS A 17 -8.88 -3.28 1.17
C HIS A 17 -7.78 -4.19 1.72
N LEU A 18 -7.84 -5.48 1.42
CA LEU A 18 -6.93 -6.48 1.95
C LEU A 18 -6.21 -7.15 0.79
N LEU A 19 -4.88 -7.00 0.76
CA LEU A 19 -4.05 -7.58 -0.30
C LEU A 19 -3.04 -8.54 0.31
N HIS A 20 -2.88 -9.68 -0.35
CA HIS A 20 -1.78 -10.60 -0.07
C HIS A 20 -0.71 -10.35 -1.12
N ILE A 21 0.49 -9.95 -0.68
CA ILE A 21 1.56 -9.49 -1.55
C ILE A 21 2.76 -10.41 -1.40
N ARG A 22 3.32 -10.84 -2.53
CA ARG A 22 4.53 -11.62 -2.57
C ARG A 22 5.66 -10.78 -3.17
N PHE A 23 6.83 -10.83 -2.53
CA PHE A 23 8.01 -10.07 -2.94
C PHE A 23 9.04 -10.98 -3.61
N ASP A 24 10.01 -10.37 -4.30
CA ASP A 24 11.04 -11.07 -5.03
C ASP A 24 12.04 -11.83 -4.15
N ASP A 25 12.04 -11.56 -2.85
CA ASP A 25 12.85 -12.31 -1.87
C ASP A 25 12.10 -13.50 -1.27
N ASN A 26 10.95 -13.87 -1.84
CA ASN A 26 10.05 -14.94 -1.39
C ASN A 26 9.33 -14.67 -0.08
N THR A 27 9.41 -13.45 0.45
CA THR A 27 8.58 -13.07 1.60
C THR A 27 7.19 -12.68 1.13
N GLU A 28 6.22 -12.76 2.05
CA GLU A 28 4.82 -12.43 1.76
C GLU A 28 4.27 -11.59 2.90
N GLN A 29 3.36 -10.68 2.57
CA GLN A 29 2.65 -9.85 3.53
C GLN A 29 1.18 -9.83 3.17
N THR A 30 0.32 -9.97 4.17
CA THR A 30 -1.11 -9.70 4.01
C THR A 30 -1.38 -8.36 4.67
N ILE A 31 -1.77 -7.36 3.88
CA ILE A 31 -1.88 -5.98 4.34
C ILE A 31 -3.32 -5.51 4.25
N ASP A 32 -3.83 -4.99 5.37
CA ASP A 32 -5.09 -4.26 5.42
C ASP A 32 -4.79 -2.78 5.25
N PHE A 33 -5.16 -2.23 4.11
CA PHE A 33 -4.90 -0.82 3.79
C PHE A 33 -5.94 0.13 4.38
N SER A 34 -7.06 -0.36 4.87
CA SER A 34 -8.18 0.50 5.31
C SER A 34 -7.79 1.51 6.37
N ARG A 35 -6.77 1.20 7.17
CA ARG A 35 -6.33 2.05 8.27
C ARG A 35 -5.44 3.22 7.85
N VAL A 36 -4.95 3.21 6.61
CA VAL A 36 -3.99 4.22 6.16
C VAL A 36 -4.48 5.01 4.95
N LEU A 37 -5.72 4.81 4.53
CA LEU A 37 -6.28 5.48 3.35
C LEU A 37 -6.82 6.86 3.74
N ALA A 38 -5.97 7.87 3.64
CA ALA A 38 -6.31 9.25 3.94
C ALA A 38 -5.51 10.19 3.02
N GLY A 39 -5.93 11.45 2.94
CA GLY A 39 -5.28 12.44 2.09
C GLY A 39 -5.85 12.46 0.68
N GLU A 40 -5.27 13.29 -0.19
CA GLU A 40 -5.82 13.52 -1.52
C GLU A 40 -5.81 12.29 -2.42
N LEU A 41 -4.70 11.54 -2.43
CA LEU A 41 -4.59 10.36 -3.29
C LEU A 41 -5.15 9.11 -2.62
N PHE A 42 -4.69 8.83 -1.40
CA PHE A 42 -5.05 7.58 -0.74
C PHE A 42 -6.48 7.56 -0.21
N GLY A 43 -7.04 8.73 0.11
CA GLY A 43 -8.44 8.82 0.54
C GLY A 43 -9.42 8.29 -0.50
N ASP A 44 -9.14 8.49 -1.78
CA ASP A 44 -9.98 7.99 -2.86
C ASP A 44 -10.01 6.46 -2.92
N LEU A 45 -9.00 5.80 -2.40
CA LEU A 45 -8.90 4.34 -2.39
C LEU A 45 -9.84 3.69 -1.36
N LYS A 46 -10.51 4.49 -0.54
CA LYS A 46 -11.59 3.98 0.31
C LYS A 46 -12.74 3.41 -0.53
N ASP A 47 -12.88 3.90 -1.77
CA ASP A 47 -13.81 3.31 -2.75
C ASP A 47 -13.20 1.99 -3.24
N LEU A 48 -13.86 0.88 -2.93
CA LEU A 48 -13.38 -0.43 -3.33
C LEU A 48 -13.27 -0.62 -4.83
N LYS A 49 -14.11 0.04 -5.60
CA LYS A 49 -14.04 -0.04 -7.06
C LYS A 49 -12.71 0.49 -7.56
N LEU A 50 -12.24 1.59 -6.99
CA LEU A 50 -10.94 2.15 -7.35
C LEU A 50 -9.81 1.32 -6.75
N PHE A 51 -9.93 0.94 -5.48
CA PHE A 51 -8.90 0.12 -4.80
C PHE A 51 -8.64 -1.18 -5.56
N ASN A 52 -9.69 -1.84 -6.03
CA ASN A 52 -9.55 -3.14 -6.71
C ASN A 52 -8.96 -3.02 -8.11
N GLN A 53 -8.72 -1.82 -8.60
CA GLN A 53 -8.02 -1.58 -9.86
C GLN A 53 -6.50 -1.51 -9.69
N VAL A 54 -6.00 -1.89 -8.54
CA VAL A 54 -4.57 -1.96 -8.26
C VAL A 54 -3.85 -2.85 -9.27
N ARG A 55 -2.63 -2.44 -9.64
CA ARG A 55 -1.79 -3.23 -10.54
C ARG A 55 -0.32 -3.07 -10.14
N ILE A 56 0.52 -3.92 -10.71
CA ILE A 56 1.96 -3.82 -10.53
C ILE A 56 2.53 -2.98 -11.68
N ASP A 57 3.24 -1.92 -11.34
CA ASP A 57 3.93 -1.12 -12.33
C ASP A 57 5.09 -1.93 -12.92
N PRO A 58 5.18 -2.08 -14.25
CA PRO A 58 6.21 -2.94 -14.86
C PRO A 58 7.62 -2.35 -14.79
N GLU A 59 7.78 -1.07 -14.49
CA GLU A 59 9.08 -0.44 -14.39
C GLU A 59 9.63 -0.47 -12.96
N VAL A 60 8.81 -0.07 -12.00
CA VAL A 60 9.28 0.05 -10.61
C VAL A 60 8.85 -1.13 -9.72
N HIS A 61 8.02 -2.03 -10.23
CA HIS A 61 7.60 -3.25 -9.56
C HIS A 61 6.99 -3.00 -8.17
N THR A 62 6.10 -2.04 -8.11
CA THR A 62 5.31 -1.75 -6.90
C THR A 62 3.83 -1.65 -7.25
N LEU A 63 3.00 -1.57 -6.21
CA LEU A 63 1.56 -1.43 -6.41
C LEU A 63 1.21 0.00 -6.75
N VAL A 64 0.43 0.19 -7.81
CA VAL A 64 -0.05 1.49 -8.25
C VAL A 64 -1.54 1.43 -8.55
N TRP A 65 -2.20 2.56 -8.44
CA TRP A 65 -3.63 2.72 -8.72
C TRP A 65 -3.85 3.73 -9.83
N PRO A 66 -5.03 3.68 -10.49
CA PRO A 66 -5.31 4.56 -11.64
C PRO A 66 -5.27 6.06 -11.33
N ASN A 67 -5.47 6.45 -10.07
CA ASN A 67 -5.42 7.85 -9.67
C ASN A 67 -4.01 8.37 -9.39
N GLY A 68 -2.98 7.55 -9.63
CA GLY A 68 -1.59 7.93 -9.39
C GLY A 68 -1.06 7.57 -8.00
N ALA A 69 -1.90 7.03 -7.12
CA ALA A 69 -1.43 6.58 -5.82
C ALA A 69 -0.51 5.37 -5.95
N ASP A 70 0.51 5.31 -5.13
CA ASP A 70 1.44 4.18 -5.09
C ASP A 70 2.03 4.01 -3.70
N PHE A 71 2.65 2.86 -3.45
CA PHE A 71 3.43 2.60 -2.25
C PHE A 71 4.81 2.14 -2.65
N ASP A 72 5.82 2.58 -1.90
CA ASP A 72 7.19 2.10 -2.06
C ASP A 72 7.24 0.60 -1.72
N PRO A 73 7.89 -0.25 -2.53
CA PRO A 73 8.00 -1.67 -2.22
C PRO A 73 8.62 -1.97 -0.85
N ALA A 74 9.60 -1.15 -0.42
CA ALA A 74 10.21 -1.32 0.90
C ALA A 74 9.20 -1.06 2.01
N THR A 75 8.32 -0.08 1.85
CA THR A 75 7.25 0.21 2.80
C THR A 75 6.29 -0.97 2.90
N LEU A 76 5.92 -1.56 1.78
CA LEU A 76 5.04 -2.73 1.75
C LEU A 76 5.72 -3.94 2.42
N HIS A 77 7.00 -4.15 2.12
CA HIS A 77 7.77 -5.26 2.67
C HIS A 77 7.90 -5.15 4.19
N ASP A 78 8.16 -3.95 4.69
CA ASP A 78 8.40 -3.71 6.11
C ASP A 78 7.13 -3.28 6.85
N TRP A 79 5.97 -3.50 6.27
CA TRP A 79 4.68 -3.03 6.78
C TRP A 79 4.46 -3.29 8.27
N PRO A 80 4.75 -4.48 8.81
CA PRO A 80 4.51 -4.72 10.24
C PRO A 80 5.27 -3.77 11.15
N SER A 81 6.43 -3.28 10.70
CA SER A 81 7.25 -2.33 11.47
C SER A 81 6.78 -0.88 11.31
N LEU A 82 6.01 -0.59 10.26
CA LEU A 82 5.65 0.77 9.87
C LEU A 82 4.17 1.09 10.07
N VAL A 83 3.32 0.08 10.23
CA VAL A 83 1.87 0.27 10.19
C VAL A 83 1.36 1.23 11.26
N ASP A 84 1.93 1.20 12.45
CA ASP A 84 1.50 2.11 13.52
C ASP A 84 1.78 3.57 13.19
N ALA A 85 2.97 3.85 12.63
CA ALA A 85 3.33 5.19 12.21
C ALA A 85 2.46 5.67 11.05
N LEU A 86 2.21 4.79 10.08
CA LEU A 86 1.37 5.12 8.93
C LEU A 86 -0.09 5.34 9.36
N THR A 87 -0.59 4.54 10.28
CA THR A 87 -1.94 4.69 10.82
C THR A 87 -2.08 6.01 11.58
N ALA A 88 -1.09 6.36 12.39
CA ALA A 88 -1.08 7.62 13.12
C ALA A 88 -1.05 8.82 12.16
N GLN A 89 -0.26 8.74 11.10
CA GLN A 89 -0.18 9.78 10.09
C GLN A 89 -1.52 9.95 9.35
N ALA A 90 -2.17 8.86 8.98
CA ALA A 90 -3.46 8.89 8.32
C ALA A 90 -4.53 9.50 9.21
N GLY A 91 -4.57 9.12 10.49
CA GLY A 91 -5.50 9.68 11.46
C GLY A 91 -5.28 11.18 11.64
N LYS A 92 -4.03 11.62 11.61
CA LYS A 92 -3.68 13.03 11.72
C LYS A 92 -4.21 13.81 10.51
N TRP A 93 -4.11 13.25 9.31
CA TRP A 93 -4.63 13.90 8.10
C TRP A 93 -6.15 13.99 8.13
N GLU A 94 -6.85 12.98 8.61
CA GLU A 94 -8.30 12.96 8.68
C GLU A 94 -8.85 13.89 9.77
N SER A 95 -8.09 14.12 10.83
CA SER A 95 -8.53 14.97 11.93
C SER A 95 -8.25 16.46 11.72
N VAL A 96 -7.54 16.82 10.66
CA VAL A 96 -7.28 18.24 10.34
C VAL A 96 -8.58 18.88 9.85
N PRO A 97 -9.03 19.99 10.48
CA PRO A 97 -10.23 20.68 10.03
C PRO A 97 -10.09 21.17 8.60
N ALA A 98 -11.18 21.06 7.88
CA ALA A 98 -11.21 21.54 6.50
C ALA A 98 -11.10 23.07 6.45
#